data_5515246d55c90fb216cc83a96787eebb
#
_entry.id   5515246d55c90fb216cc83a96787eebb
#
_cell.length_a   1.000
_cell.length_b   1.000
_cell.length_c   1.000
_cell.angle_alpha   90.00
_cell.angle_beta   90.00
_cell.angle_gamma   90.00
#
_symmetry.space_group_name_H-M   'P 1'
#
loop_
_entity.id
_entity.type
_entity.pdbx_description
1 polymer ?
#
loop_
_entity_poly.entity_id
_entity_poly.type
_entity_poly.pdbx_seq_one_letter_code
_entity_poly.pdbx_strand_id
1 'polypeptide(L)'
;MNEKFEHLMVRAEQLITRIESILPQPMAAPDWSVAVAWRYRKRSSGHGALEPVRHIGVMQLESLKEIDLQKEKIRRNTLQFVEGKPANNVLLTGARGTGKSSLIKACLNEF
;
A
#
# COMPACT_ATOMS: atom_id res chain seq x y z
N MET A 1 -5.74 1.53 -54.21
CA MET A 1 -6.19 2.14 -52.97
C MET A 1 -5.92 1.27 -51.75
N ASN A 2 -6.16 0.00 -51.89
CA ASN A 2 -6.13 -0.91 -50.75
C ASN A 2 -4.72 -1.21 -50.25
N GLU A 3 -3.76 -1.33 -51.13
CA GLU A 3 -2.37 -1.60 -50.73
C GLU A 3 -1.75 -0.48 -49.88
N LYS A 4 -2.00 0.77 -50.24
CA LYS A 4 -1.52 1.91 -49.45
C LYS A 4 -2.20 1.97 -48.08
N PHE A 5 -3.48 1.69 -48.06
CA PHE A 5 -4.25 1.67 -46.80
C PHE A 5 -3.78 0.51 -45.90
N GLU A 6 -3.64 -0.67 -46.43
CA GLU A 6 -3.14 -1.83 -45.70
C GLU A 6 -1.73 -1.60 -45.18
N HIS A 7 -0.87 -1.01 -45.96
CA HIS A 7 0.47 -0.66 -45.52
C HIS A 7 0.46 0.38 -44.37
N LEU A 8 -0.41 1.36 -44.48
CA LEU A 8 -0.59 2.35 -43.43
C LEU A 8 -1.11 1.70 -42.12
N MET A 9 -2.07 0.77 -42.20
CA MET A 9 -2.59 0.07 -41.05
C MET A 9 -1.54 -0.77 -40.34
N VAL A 10 -0.75 -1.52 -41.09
CA VAL A 10 0.37 -2.29 -40.55
C VAL A 10 1.37 -1.40 -39.83
N ARG A 11 1.70 -0.27 -40.45
CA ARG A 11 2.65 0.68 -39.86
C ARG A 11 2.10 1.33 -38.61
N ALA A 12 0.79 1.64 -38.58
CA ALA A 12 0.11 2.17 -37.41
C ALA A 12 0.12 1.17 -36.26
N GLU A 13 -0.17 -0.10 -36.50
CA GLU A 13 -0.11 -1.17 -35.51
C GLU A 13 1.31 -1.32 -34.93
N GLN A 14 2.30 -1.29 -35.78
CA GLN A 14 3.70 -1.35 -35.34
C GLN A 14 4.05 -0.19 -34.42
N LEU A 15 3.60 1.03 -34.78
CA LEU A 15 3.83 2.22 -33.96
C LEU A 15 3.14 2.12 -32.60
N ILE A 16 1.88 1.68 -32.60
CA ILE A 16 1.11 1.47 -31.36
C ILE A 16 1.83 0.48 -30.44
N THR A 17 2.28 -0.64 -30.99
CA THR A 17 3.03 -1.65 -30.24
C THR A 17 4.32 -1.07 -29.63
N ARG A 18 5.03 -0.24 -30.39
CA ARG A 18 6.25 0.41 -29.88
C ARG A 18 5.93 1.42 -28.78
N ILE A 19 4.86 2.16 -28.90
CA ILE A 19 4.41 3.11 -27.86
C ILE A 19 4.03 2.34 -26.61
N GLU A 20 3.25 1.27 -26.72
CA GLU A 20 2.86 0.43 -25.59
C GLU A 20 4.07 -0.12 -24.85
N SER A 21 5.15 -0.47 -25.56
CA SER A 21 6.34 -1.04 -24.94
C SER A 21 7.12 -0.04 -24.08
N ILE A 22 6.97 1.27 -24.31
CA ILE A 22 7.65 2.31 -23.54
C ILE A 22 6.74 2.97 -22.50
N LEU A 23 5.43 2.70 -22.53
CA LEU A 23 4.52 3.20 -21.52
C LEU A 23 4.66 2.42 -20.22
N PRO A 24 4.54 3.09 -19.06
CA PRO A 24 4.53 2.39 -17.79
C PRO A 24 3.38 1.38 -17.74
N GLN A 25 3.66 0.19 -17.25
CA GLN A 25 2.62 -0.81 -17.05
C GLN A 25 1.65 -0.31 -15.97
N PRO A 26 0.32 -0.46 -16.17
CA PRO A 26 -0.63 -0.12 -15.13
C PRO A 26 -0.39 -0.99 -13.89
N MET A 27 -0.67 -0.41 -12.73
CA MET A 27 -0.56 -1.15 -11.48
C MET A 27 -1.60 -2.28 -11.47
N ALA A 28 -1.14 -3.52 -11.32
CA ALA A 28 -2.03 -4.65 -11.17
C ALA A 28 -2.78 -4.54 -9.84
N ALA A 29 -4.04 -4.99 -9.81
CA ALA A 29 -4.80 -5.06 -8.57
C ALA A 29 -4.11 -6.01 -7.60
N PRO A 30 -3.87 -5.60 -6.35
CA PRO A 30 -3.21 -6.47 -5.39
C PRO A 30 -4.09 -7.64 -5.00
N ASP A 31 -3.48 -8.80 -4.80
CA ASP A 31 -4.16 -9.94 -4.19
C ASP A 31 -4.05 -9.80 -2.66
N TRP A 32 -5.11 -9.31 -2.07
CA TRP A 32 -5.16 -9.04 -0.63
C TRP A 32 -5.05 -10.28 0.26
N SER A 33 -5.19 -11.47 -0.32
CA SER A 33 -5.06 -12.73 0.43
C SER A 33 -3.60 -13.13 0.68
N VAL A 34 -2.67 -12.53 -0.04
CA VAL A 34 -1.23 -12.89 0.01
C VAL A 34 -0.54 -12.34 1.25
N ALA A 35 -0.97 -11.19 1.74
CA ALA A 35 -0.32 -10.53 2.88
C ALA A 35 -1.33 -9.67 3.66
N VAL A 36 -0.99 -9.40 4.91
CA VAL A 36 -1.79 -8.54 5.80
C VAL A 36 -1.27 -7.11 5.83
N ALA A 37 -0.11 -6.86 5.28
CA ALA A 37 0.48 -5.53 5.19
C ALA A 37 1.11 -5.32 3.82
N TRP A 38 1.04 -4.09 3.35
CA TRP A 38 1.47 -3.71 2.01
C TRP A 38 2.24 -2.41 2.08
N ARG A 39 3.25 -2.28 1.20
CA ARG A 39 4.06 -1.07 1.06
C ARG A 39 3.89 -0.52 -0.35
N TYR A 40 3.57 0.77 -0.44
CA TYR A 40 3.57 1.45 -1.72
C TYR A 40 5.01 1.81 -2.11
N ARG A 41 5.42 1.38 -3.29
CA ARG A 41 6.71 1.78 -3.88
C ARG A 41 6.48 2.56 -5.15
N LYS A 42 7.02 3.76 -5.17
CA LYS A 42 7.02 4.59 -6.37
C LYS A 42 8.10 4.07 -7.33
N ARG A 43 7.73 3.91 -8.59
CA ARG A 43 8.66 3.52 -9.65
C ARG A 43 9.14 4.73 -10.41
N SER A 44 10.34 4.66 -10.98
CA SER A 44 10.91 5.71 -11.83
C SER A 44 10.09 5.94 -13.11
N SER A 45 9.32 4.96 -13.54
CA SER A 45 8.43 5.02 -14.71
C SER A 45 7.13 5.79 -14.48
N GLY A 46 6.90 6.36 -13.29
CA GLY A 46 5.74 7.20 -12.98
C GLY A 46 4.58 6.50 -12.29
N HIS A 47 4.44 5.19 -12.40
CA HIS A 47 3.44 4.42 -11.69
C HIS A 47 4.07 3.66 -10.52
N GLY A 48 3.41 3.75 -9.37
CA GLY A 48 3.81 3.00 -8.21
C GLY A 48 3.19 1.60 -8.19
N ALA A 49 3.57 0.80 -7.22
CA ALA A 49 3.00 -0.51 -6.98
C ALA A 49 2.90 -0.77 -5.49
N LEU A 50 1.90 -1.56 -5.10
CA LEU A 50 1.80 -2.11 -3.76
C LEU A 50 2.56 -3.43 -3.71
N GLU A 51 3.48 -3.53 -2.77
CA GLU A 51 4.26 -4.74 -2.55
C GLU A 51 3.88 -5.37 -1.21
N PRO A 52 3.70 -6.71 -1.16
CA PRO A 52 3.41 -7.36 0.11
C PRO A 52 4.59 -7.27 1.07
N VAL A 53 4.32 -7.00 2.32
CA VAL A 53 5.32 -7.04 3.39
C VAL A 53 5.42 -8.48 3.89
N ARG A 54 6.57 -9.13 3.63
CA ARG A 54 6.76 -10.55 3.96
C ARG A 54 7.13 -10.78 5.41
N HIS A 55 7.84 -9.84 6.01
CA HIS A 55 8.31 -9.94 7.40
C HIS A 55 7.71 -8.79 8.21
N ILE A 56 6.70 -9.10 8.98
CA ILE A 56 6.07 -8.17 9.90
C ILE A 56 6.71 -8.39 11.26
N GLY A 57 7.10 -7.30 11.93
CA GLY A 57 7.63 -7.40 13.27
C GLY A 57 6.64 -8.05 14.23
N VAL A 58 7.15 -8.79 15.21
CA VAL A 58 6.33 -9.51 16.20
C VAL A 58 5.96 -8.66 17.41
N MET A 59 6.15 -7.34 17.34
CA MET A 59 5.85 -6.44 18.44
C MET A 59 4.36 -6.45 18.76
N GLN A 60 4.03 -6.57 20.03
CA GLN A 60 2.66 -6.54 20.54
C GLN A 60 2.42 -5.30 21.40
N LEU A 61 1.15 -4.93 21.56
CA LEU A 61 0.79 -3.75 22.38
C LEU A 61 1.30 -3.87 23.81
N GLU A 62 1.27 -5.07 24.37
CA GLU A 62 1.77 -5.32 25.73
C GLU A 62 3.26 -5.05 25.88
N SER A 63 4.02 -5.13 24.78
CA SER A 63 5.47 -4.87 24.79
C SER A 63 5.82 -3.39 24.90
N LEU A 64 4.86 -2.52 24.59
CA LEU A 64 5.05 -1.06 24.67
C LEU A 64 4.74 -0.60 26.08
N LYS A 65 5.70 0.06 26.72
CA LYS A 65 5.60 0.50 28.11
C LYS A 65 5.40 2.00 28.22
N GLU A 66 4.80 2.45 29.31
CA GLU A 66 4.65 3.87 29.68
C GLU A 66 3.80 4.71 28.72
N ILE A 67 3.00 4.06 27.86
CA ILE A 67 2.07 4.75 26.93
C ILE A 67 0.67 4.14 27.02
N ASP A 68 0.24 3.72 28.18
CA ASP A 68 -1.01 2.97 28.35
C ASP A 68 -2.25 3.74 27.89
N LEU A 69 -2.29 5.04 28.16
CA LEU A 69 -3.40 5.88 27.70
C LEU A 69 -3.48 5.96 26.18
N GLN A 70 -2.34 6.17 25.55
CA GLN A 70 -2.25 6.22 24.07
C GLN A 70 -2.57 4.87 23.45
N LYS A 71 -2.08 3.78 24.00
CA LYS A 71 -2.39 2.42 23.54
C LYS A 71 -3.90 2.16 23.58
N GLU A 72 -4.55 2.51 24.66
CA GLU A 72 -6.00 2.26 24.81
C GLU A 72 -6.81 3.07 23.81
N LYS A 73 -6.45 4.32 23.57
CA LYS A 73 -7.11 5.16 22.56
C LYS A 73 -6.97 4.57 21.14
N ILE A 74 -5.77 4.20 20.78
CA ILE A 74 -5.49 3.61 19.46
C ILE A 74 -6.20 2.27 19.31
N ARG A 75 -6.11 1.42 20.30
CA ARG A 75 -6.73 0.10 20.30
C ARG A 75 -8.25 0.19 20.13
N ARG A 76 -8.88 1.06 20.90
CA ARG A 76 -10.33 1.27 20.82
C ARG A 76 -10.75 1.77 19.45
N ASN A 77 -10.06 2.79 18.94
CA ASN A 77 -10.36 3.37 17.63
C ASN A 77 -10.15 2.36 16.50
N THR A 78 -9.08 1.59 16.56
CA THR A 78 -8.79 0.55 15.58
C THR A 78 -9.80 -0.57 15.63
N LEU A 79 -10.20 -1.00 16.81
CA LEU A 79 -11.25 -2.00 17.00
C LEU A 79 -12.57 -1.56 16.37
N GLN A 80 -12.97 -0.31 16.61
CA GLN A 80 -14.16 0.26 15.98
C GLN A 80 -14.09 0.22 14.46
N PHE A 81 -12.95 0.58 13.89
CA PHE A 81 -12.73 0.53 12.46
C PHE A 81 -12.85 -0.90 11.91
N VAL A 82 -12.20 -1.86 12.56
CA VAL A 82 -12.23 -3.27 12.15
C VAL A 82 -13.62 -3.87 12.22
N GLU A 83 -14.41 -3.45 13.22
CA GLU A 83 -15.80 -3.90 13.39
C GLU A 83 -16.79 -3.20 12.46
N GLY A 84 -16.33 -2.30 11.60
CA GLY A 84 -17.20 -1.55 10.69
C GLY A 84 -17.97 -0.42 11.35
N LYS A 85 -17.59 -0.01 12.55
CA LYS A 85 -18.18 1.11 13.28
C LYS A 85 -17.49 2.42 12.91
N PRO A 86 -18.10 3.58 13.18
CA PRO A 86 -17.43 4.86 12.98
C PRO A 86 -16.12 4.93 13.76
N ALA A 87 -15.07 5.36 13.10
CA ALA A 87 -13.76 5.53 13.69
C ALA A 87 -13.13 6.83 13.18
N ASN A 88 -12.18 7.37 13.93
CA ASN A 88 -11.50 8.61 13.61
C ASN A 88 -10.16 8.35 12.94
N ASN A 89 -9.70 9.31 12.17
CA ASN A 89 -8.31 9.35 11.72
C ASN A 89 -7.40 9.60 12.93
N VAL A 90 -6.19 9.07 12.86
CA VAL A 90 -5.23 9.16 13.96
C VAL A 90 -3.96 9.84 13.48
N LEU A 91 -3.46 10.79 14.26
CA LEU A 91 -2.17 11.41 14.06
C LEU A 91 -1.28 11.13 15.28
N LEU A 92 -0.18 10.44 15.04
CA LEU A 92 0.82 10.17 16.07
C LEU A 92 1.92 11.21 15.99
N THR A 93 2.15 11.92 17.10
CA THR A 93 3.17 12.95 17.19
C THR A 93 4.14 12.64 18.33
N GLY A 94 5.34 13.14 18.23
CA GLY A 94 6.35 12.95 19.26
C GLY A 94 7.75 12.93 18.68
N ALA A 95 8.74 12.95 19.57
CA ALA A 95 10.14 12.89 19.20
C ALA A 95 10.49 11.55 18.54
N ARG A 96 11.58 11.54 17.78
CA ARG A 96 12.11 10.33 17.18
C ARG A 96 12.46 9.31 18.27
N GLY A 97 12.11 8.04 18.05
CA GLY A 97 12.40 6.98 19.02
C GLY A 97 11.38 6.82 20.14
N THR A 98 10.23 7.51 20.08
CA THR A 98 9.17 7.41 21.10
C THR A 98 8.20 6.24 20.89
N GLY A 99 8.42 5.42 19.85
CA GLY A 99 7.60 4.22 19.63
C GLY A 99 6.39 4.41 18.72
N LYS A 100 6.30 5.51 17.97
CA LYS A 100 5.17 5.75 17.07
C LYS A 100 5.00 4.64 16.03
N SER A 101 6.06 4.28 15.34
CA SER A 101 6.03 3.22 14.33
C SER A 101 5.79 1.85 14.96
N SER A 102 6.34 1.61 16.14
CA SER A 102 6.13 0.37 16.89
C SER A 102 4.67 0.21 17.30
N LEU A 103 4.01 1.29 17.66
CA LEU A 103 2.59 1.29 18.02
C LEU A 103 1.71 0.87 16.82
N ILE A 104 2.00 1.38 15.63
CA ILE A 104 1.26 1.00 14.40
C ILE A 104 1.47 -0.49 14.10
N LYS A 105 2.70 -0.97 14.16
CA LYS A 105 3.00 -2.39 13.92
C LYS A 105 2.35 -3.30 14.95
N ALA A 106 2.32 -2.89 16.20
CA ALA A 106 1.67 -3.64 17.27
C ALA A 106 0.16 -3.72 17.07
N CYS A 107 -0.48 -2.65 16.59
CA CYS A 107 -1.89 -2.68 16.24
C CYS A 107 -2.19 -3.68 15.12
N LEU A 108 -1.34 -3.75 14.11
CA LEU A 108 -1.49 -4.73 13.03
C LEU A 108 -1.45 -6.16 13.56
N ASN A 109 -0.60 -6.45 14.53
CA ASN A 109 -0.48 -7.79 15.13
C ASN A 109 -1.66 -8.13 16.06
N GLU A 110 -2.35 -7.14 16.60
CA GLU A 110 -3.53 -7.34 17.46
C GLU A 110 -4.79 -7.65 16.64
N PHE A 111 -4.95 -7.05 15.48
CA PHE A 111 -6.13 -7.13 14.62
C PHE A 111 -5.81 -7.79 13.27
#